data_214a1dda8b28d2c25ae40daf10ba9b75
#
_entry.id   214a1dda8b28d2c25ae40daf10ba9b75
#
_cell.length_a   1.000
_cell.length_b   1.000
_cell.length_c   1.000
_cell.angle_alpha   90.00
_cell.angle_beta   90.00
_cell.angle_gamma   90.00
#
_symmetry.space_group_name_H-M   'P 1'
#
loop_
_entity.id
_entity.type
_entity.pdbx_description
1 polymer ?
#
loop_
_entity_poly.entity_id
_entity_poly.type
_entity_poly.pdbx_seq_one_letter_code
_entity_poly.pdbx_strand_id
1 'polypeptide(L)'
;DGKILNENHMNQKTVRKGEMVYPNVVEPSFGLDRILYCLLESSWNVEDEREWISLPQDTSPYDLLVAPLMTKDGLDDSAKEIFAKAQEQGIDAYYDEAGSIGRRYARADEIGIFFSMTVDHQTLEDGTVTLRERDSKDQSRVSVEDALSKVRR
;
A
#
# COMPACT_ATOMS: atom_id res chain seq x y z
N ASP A 1 15.26 6.67 -26.29
CA ASP A 1 15.83 7.97 -25.89
C ASP A 1 14.73 9.03 -25.99
N GLY A 2 13.99 9.23 -24.87
CA GLY A 2 12.98 10.28 -24.74
C GLY A 2 13.65 11.65 -24.72
N LYS A 3 13.74 12.32 -25.85
CA LYS A 3 14.14 13.72 -25.87
C LYS A 3 12.95 14.58 -25.41
N ILE A 4 13.11 15.27 -24.29
CA ILE A 4 12.16 16.29 -23.86
C ILE A 4 12.20 17.42 -24.88
N LEU A 5 11.09 17.61 -25.60
CA LEU A 5 10.91 18.70 -26.54
C LEU A 5 10.71 20.00 -25.75
N ASN A 6 11.55 20.99 -25.98
CA ASN A 6 11.36 22.34 -25.44
C ASN A 6 10.68 23.25 -26.49
N GLU A 7 10.31 24.46 -26.12
CA GLU A 7 9.63 25.43 -27.01
C GLU A 7 10.41 25.70 -28.29
N ASN A 8 11.75 25.68 -28.28
CA ASN A 8 12.57 25.89 -29.45
C ASN A 8 12.48 24.73 -30.46
N HIS A 9 12.23 23.50 -29.97
CA HIS A 9 12.00 22.35 -30.83
C HIS A 9 10.61 22.37 -31.49
N MET A 10 9.63 22.93 -30.81
CA MET A 10 8.26 23.07 -31.31
C MET A 10 8.15 24.07 -32.48
N ASN A 11 9.04 25.07 -32.52
CA ASN A 11 9.07 26.10 -33.58
C ASN A 11 10.04 25.75 -34.71
N GLN A 12 10.72 24.64 -34.69
CA GLN A 12 11.66 24.25 -35.74
C GLN A 12 10.94 23.77 -36.99
N LYS A 13 10.92 24.65 -38.05
CA LYS A 13 10.52 24.26 -39.40
C LYS A 13 11.60 23.31 -39.99
N THR A 14 11.38 22.03 -39.93
CA THR A 14 12.22 21.12 -40.67
C THR A 14 11.75 21.01 -42.09
N VAL A 15 12.38 21.75 -43.01
CA VAL A 15 12.16 21.62 -44.44
C VAL A 15 13.08 20.47 -44.93
N ARG A 16 12.53 19.29 -45.04
CA ARG A 16 13.16 18.25 -45.87
C ARG A 16 12.74 18.53 -47.35
N LYS A 17 13.63 18.24 -48.28
CA LYS A 17 13.34 18.28 -49.74
C LYS A 17 12.15 17.34 -49.99
N GLY A 18 10.93 17.86 -50.12
CA GLY A 18 9.69 17.10 -50.22
C GLY A 18 8.48 17.85 -49.74
N GLU A 19 7.36 17.20 -49.57
CA GLU A 19 6.08 17.73 -49.10
C GLU A 19 6.10 18.22 -47.66
N MET A 20 5.40 19.33 -47.42
CA MET A 20 5.04 19.71 -46.02
C MET A 20 4.01 18.71 -45.48
N VAL A 21 4.39 18.00 -44.47
CA VAL A 21 3.50 17.03 -43.81
C VAL A 21 3.06 17.61 -42.46
N TYR A 22 1.75 17.67 -42.22
CA TYR A 22 1.17 17.92 -40.92
C TYR A 22 1.02 16.56 -40.24
N PRO A 23 1.82 16.23 -39.21
CA PRO A 23 1.68 14.94 -38.52
C PRO A 23 0.36 14.89 -37.77
N ASN A 24 -0.28 13.72 -37.79
CA ASN A 24 -1.36 13.44 -36.85
C ASN A 24 -0.78 13.28 -35.45
N VAL A 25 -1.41 13.92 -34.49
CA VAL A 25 -1.03 13.83 -33.08
C VAL A 25 -2.08 13.02 -32.35
N VAL A 26 -1.65 12.03 -31.56
CA VAL A 26 -2.48 11.33 -30.60
C VAL A 26 -2.09 11.83 -29.22
N GLU A 27 -3.02 12.45 -28.51
CA GLU A 27 -2.81 12.99 -27.16
C GLU A 27 -3.71 12.25 -26.17
N PRO A 28 -3.23 11.19 -25.52
CA PRO A 28 -3.98 10.56 -24.44
C PRO A 28 -4.00 11.48 -23.21
N SER A 29 -5.18 11.69 -22.64
CA SER A 29 -5.38 12.50 -21.44
C SER A 29 -6.12 11.70 -20.37
N PHE A 30 -5.59 11.71 -19.15
CA PHE A 30 -6.16 11.00 -18.00
C PHE A 30 -6.38 11.98 -16.86
N GLY A 31 -7.61 12.04 -16.34
CA GLY A 31 -7.94 12.81 -15.14
C GLY A 31 -7.61 12.01 -13.89
N LEU A 32 -6.51 12.34 -13.23
CA LEU A 32 -6.04 11.62 -12.03
C LEU A 32 -7.10 11.60 -10.92
N ASP A 33 -7.73 12.73 -10.64
CA ASP A 33 -8.76 12.86 -9.61
C ASP A 33 -9.99 11.97 -9.89
N ARG A 34 -10.36 11.83 -11.17
CA ARG A 34 -11.46 10.93 -11.58
C ARG A 34 -11.09 9.48 -11.40
N ILE A 35 -9.86 9.09 -11.74
CA ILE A 35 -9.37 7.73 -11.55
C ILE A 35 -9.37 7.40 -10.07
N LEU A 36 -8.85 8.30 -9.22
CA LEU A 36 -8.84 8.13 -7.77
C LEU A 36 -10.27 7.99 -7.21
N TYR A 37 -11.19 8.89 -7.63
CA TYR A 37 -12.59 8.83 -7.20
C TYR A 37 -13.25 7.50 -7.57
N CYS A 38 -13.12 7.06 -8.82
CA CYS A 38 -13.67 5.79 -9.28
C CYS A 38 -13.06 4.59 -8.53
N LEU A 39 -11.75 4.63 -8.26
CA LEU A 39 -11.06 3.60 -7.51
C LEU A 39 -11.60 3.49 -6.08
N LEU A 40 -11.74 4.60 -5.38
CA LEU A 40 -12.27 4.63 -4.02
C LEU A 40 -13.74 4.19 -3.99
N GLU A 41 -14.59 4.70 -4.90
CA GLU A 41 -16.01 4.33 -4.98
C GLU A 41 -16.20 2.84 -5.26
N SER A 42 -15.44 2.29 -6.22
CA SER A 42 -15.54 0.88 -6.59
C SER A 42 -14.97 -0.08 -5.54
N SER A 43 -14.11 0.42 -4.66
CA SER A 43 -13.44 -0.38 -3.61
C SER A 43 -14.09 -0.23 -2.23
N TRP A 44 -15.04 0.68 -2.08
CA TRP A 44 -15.74 0.89 -0.82
C TRP A 44 -16.73 -0.23 -0.55
N ASN A 45 -16.63 -0.82 0.63
CA ASN A 45 -17.51 -1.89 1.08
C ASN A 45 -18.07 -1.56 2.47
N VAL A 46 -19.32 -1.95 2.68
CA VAL A 46 -20.02 -1.85 3.97
C VAL A 46 -20.74 -3.16 4.24
N GLU A 47 -20.47 -3.78 5.35
CA GLU A 47 -21.14 -4.99 5.82
C GLU A 47 -21.39 -4.87 7.33
N ASP A 48 -22.63 -4.80 7.74
CA ASP A 48 -23.07 -4.53 9.11
C ASP A 48 -22.42 -3.26 9.68
N GLU A 49 -21.57 -3.38 10.70
CA GLU A 49 -20.85 -2.27 11.34
C GLU A 49 -19.41 -2.10 10.81
N ARG A 50 -19.02 -2.86 9.78
CA ARG A 50 -17.69 -2.80 9.18
C ARG A 50 -17.70 -2.03 7.88
N GLU A 51 -16.80 -1.07 7.77
CA GLU A 51 -16.49 -0.36 6.54
C GLU A 51 -15.03 -0.60 6.16
N TRP A 52 -14.76 -0.87 4.88
CA TRP A 52 -13.38 -1.05 4.41
C TRP A 52 -13.24 -0.70 2.93
N ILE A 53 -12.02 -0.39 2.55
CA ILE A 53 -11.65 -0.16 1.15
C ILE A 53 -10.89 -1.38 0.63
N SER A 54 -11.51 -2.13 -0.31
CA SER A 54 -10.94 -3.35 -0.89
C SER A 54 -10.00 -3.05 -2.07
N LEU A 55 -8.99 -2.19 -1.85
CA LEU A 55 -7.96 -1.96 -2.84
C LEU A 55 -7.17 -3.24 -3.12
N PRO A 56 -6.83 -3.52 -4.39
CA PRO A 56 -5.80 -4.50 -4.70
C PRO A 56 -4.49 -4.17 -3.98
N GLN A 57 -3.73 -5.19 -3.60
CA GLN A 57 -2.48 -5.00 -2.86
C GLN A 57 -1.54 -4.00 -3.57
N ASP A 58 -1.43 -4.08 -4.91
CA ASP A 58 -0.56 -3.20 -5.72
C ASP A 58 -0.95 -1.73 -5.70
N THR A 59 -2.19 -1.40 -5.35
CA THR A 59 -2.72 -0.03 -5.28
C THR A 59 -2.99 0.43 -3.85
N SER A 60 -2.79 -0.43 -2.86
CA SER A 60 -2.86 -0.06 -1.44
C SER A 60 -1.79 0.97 -1.10
N PRO A 61 -2.12 2.00 -0.28
CA PRO A 61 -1.15 3.02 0.13
C PRO A 61 -0.03 2.46 1.02
N TYR A 62 -0.29 1.35 1.71
CA TYR A 62 0.69 0.62 2.51
C TYR A 62 0.55 -0.88 2.26
N ASP A 63 1.67 -1.60 2.37
CA ASP A 63 1.73 -3.04 2.21
C ASP A 63 1.27 -3.78 3.46
N LEU A 64 1.58 -3.21 4.63
CA LEU A 64 1.48 -3.89 5.92
C LEU A 64 1.14 -2.91 7.05
N LEU A 65 0.15 -3.25 7.89
CA LEU A 65 0.05 -2.72 9.25
C LEU A 65 0.93 -3.54 10.18
N VAL A 66 1.77 -2.90 10.99
CA VAL A 66 2.44 -3.51 12.15
C VAL A 66 1.87 -2.90 13.42
N ALA A 67 1.29 -3.73 14.29
CA ALA A 67 0.64 -3.29 15.50
C ALA A 67 0.98 -4.20 16.69
N PRO A 68 1.43 -3.66 17.85
CA PRO A 68 1.54 -4.45 19.07
C PRO A 68 0.14 -4.80 19.59
N LEU A 69 -0.05 -5.94 20.23
CA LEU A 69 -1.32 -6.28 20.88
C LEU A 69 -1.66 -5.26 21.97
N MET A 70 -0.66 -4.82 22.72
CA MET A 70 -0.71 -3.77 23.72
C MET A 70 0.63 -3.04 23.82
N THR A 71 0.63 -1.82 24.40
CA THR A 71 1.82 -0.98 24.57
C THR A 71 2.50 -1.23 25.92
N LYS A 72 2.72 -2.49 26.27
CA LYS A 72 3.33 -2.93 27.54
C LYS A 72 4.17 -4.18 27.30
N ASP A 73 4.98 -4.54 28.31
CA ASP A 73 5.73 -5.78 28.37
C ASP A 73 6.75 -5.96 27.20
N GLY A 74 7.21 -4.85 26.59
CA GLY A 74 8.17 -4.88 25.48
C GLY A 74 7.55 -5.22 24.11
N LEU A 75 6.23 -5.35 24.01
CA LEU A 75 5.55 -5.66 22.73
C LEU A 75 5.63 -4.48 21.74
N ASP A 76 5.56 -3.26 22.22
CA ASP A 76 5.71 -2.05 21.40
C ASP A 76 7.13 -1.91 20.86
N ASP A 77 8.15 -2.23 21.67
CA ASP A 77 9.55 -2.20 21.21
C ASP A 77 9.80 -3.27 20.14
N SER A 78 9.35 -4.51 20.38
CA SER A 78 9.42 -5.59 19.39
C SER A 78 8.66 -5.26 18.11
N ALA A 79 7.48 -4.64 18.20
CA ALA A 79 6.73 -4.21 17.02
C ALA A 79 7.46 -3.11 16.23
N LYS A 80 8.15 -2.17 16.90
CA LYS A 80 8.98 -1.13 16.25
C LYS A 80 10.19 -1.74 15.56
N GLU A 81 10.82 -2.76 16.15
CA GLU A 81 11.92 -3.50 15.51
C GLU A 81 11.45 -4.21 14.23
N ILE A 82 10.30 -4.89 14.29
CA ILE A 82 9.71 -5.54 13.12
C ILE A 82 9.30 -4.52 12.06
N PHE A 83 8.74 -3.38 12.47
CA PHE A 83 8.41 -2.28 11.57
C PHE A 83 9.65 -1.74 10.85
N ALA A 84 10.75 -1.48 11.57
CA ALA A 84 12.02 -1.05 10.98
C ALA A 84 12.57 -2.09 9.99
N LYS A 85 12.52 -3.38 10.35
CA LYS A 85 12.93 -4.49 9.49
C LYS A 85 12.10 -4.58 8.20
N ALA A 86 10.79 -4.33 8.28
CA ALA A 86 9.93 -4.26 7.11
C ALA A 86 10.35 -3.13 6.16
N GLN A 87 10.61 -1.93 6.70
CA GLN A 87 11.07 -0.78 5.92
C GLN A 87 12.45 -1.02 5.27
N GLU A 88 13.38 -1.65 5.97
CA GLU A 88 14.70 -2.01 5.42
C GLU A 88 14.59 -2.99 4.23
N GLN A 89 13.54 -3.81 4.21
CA GLN A 89 13.24 -4.73 3.11
C GLN A 89 12.45 -4.07 1.95
N GLY A 90 12.18 -2.76 2.05
CA GLY A 90 11.43 -2.01 1.03
C GLY A 90 9.92 -2.22 1.07
N ILE A 91 9.37 -2.67 2.22
CA ILE A 91 7.94 -2.82 2.45
C ILE A 91 7.41 -1.50 3.02
N ASP A 92 6.40 -0.91 2.37
CA ASP A 92 5.71 0.28 2.86
C ASP A 92 4.80 -0.11 4.04
N ALA A 93 5.38 -0.08 5.24
CA ALA A 93 4.69 -0.45 6.46
C ALA A 93 4.06 0.77 7.16
N TYR A 94 2.91 0.55 7.79
CA TYR A 94 2.21 1.49 8.66
C TYR A 94 2.24 0.98 10.09
N TYR A 95 2.69 1.80 11.04
CA TYR A 95 2.73 1.44 12.46
C TYR A 95 1.59 2.10 13.22
N ASP A 96 0.84 1.33 14.01
CA ASP A 96 -0.24 1.85 14.85
C ASP A 96 -0.27 1.17 16.22
N GLU A 97 -0.17 1.96 17.28
CA GLU A 97 -0.26 1.52 18.68
C GLU A 97 -1.45 2.15 19.43
N ALA A 98 -2.27 2.99 18.76
CA ALA A 98 -3.32 3.75 19.40
C ALA A 98 -4.61 2.96 19.62
N GLY A 99 -5.09 2.90 20.85
CA GLY A 99 -6.35 2.25 21.22
C GLY A 99 -6.27 0.72 21.24
N SER A 100 -7.41 0.04 21.05
CA SER A 100 -7.48 -1.43 21.02
C SER A 100 -7.06 -1.99 19.68
N ILE A 101 -6.63 -3.25 19.66
CA ILE A 101 -6.22 -3.94 18.41
C ILE A 101 -7.37 -3.98 17.39
N GLY A 102 -8.62 -4.14 17.82
CA GLY A 102 -9.78 -4.10 16.91
C GLY A 102 -9.93 -2.75 16.21
N ARG A 103 -9.68 -1.63 16.92
CA ARG A 103 -9.71 -0.28 16.32
C ARG A 103 -8.55 -0.06 15.33
N ARG A 104 -7.39 -0.66 15.59
CA ARG A 104 -6.23 -0.59 14.66
C ARG A 104 -6.54 -1.36 13.38
N TYR A 105 -7.16 -2.53 13.48
CA TYR A 105 -7.63 -3.26 12.29
C TYR A 105 -8.69 -2.47 11.51
N ALA A 106 -9.66 -1.85 12.21
CA ALA A 106 -10.67 -1.03 11.55
C ALA A 106 -10.03 0.12 10.76
N ARG A 107 -9.09 0.86 11.36
CA ARG A 107 -8.36 1.92 10.64
C ARG A 107 -7.55 1.41 9.45
N ALA A 108 -6.90 0.25 9.60
CA ALA A 108 -6.17 -0.37 8.48
C ALA A 108 -7.12 -0.79 7.35
N ASP A 109 -8.28 -1.35 7.69
CA ASP A 109 -9.33 -1.72 6.77
C ASP A 109 -9.90 -0.47 6.03
N GLU A 110 -10.12 0.65 6.74
CA GLU A 110 -10.56 1.94 6.19
C GLU A 110 -9.53 2.60 5.26
N ILE A 111 -8.23 2.44 5.56
CA ILE A 111 -7.14 2.93 4.70
C ILE A 111 -6.97 2.04 3.47
N GLY A 112 -7.42 0.79 3.52
CA GLY A 112 -7.27 -0.19 2.46
C GLY A 112 -5.99 -1.01 2.55
N ILE A 113 -5.35 -1.11 3.72
CA ILE A 113 -4.17 -1.95 3.94
C ILE A 113 -4.57 -3.43 3.85
N PHE A 114 -3.86 -4.20 3.02
CA PHE A 114 -4.26 -5.58 2.74
C PHE A 114 -3.87 -6.55 3.86
N PHE A 115 -2.65 -6.41 4.42
CA PHE A 115 -2.16 -7.26 5.50
C PHE A 115 -1.99 -6.50 6.80
N SER A 116 -2.37 -7.12 7.91
CA SER A 116 -2.16 -6.61 9.26
C SER A 116 -1.40 -7.63 10.09
N MET A 117 -0.27 -7.22 10.65
CA MET A 117 0.60 -8.04 11.51
C MET A 117 0.45 -7.60 12.95
N THR A 118 0.10 -8.55 13.83
CA THR A 118 0.02 -8.32 15.27
C THR A 118 1.16 -8.99 16.01
N VAL A 119 1.85 -8.19 16.81
CA VAL A 119 2.90 -8.60 17.72
C VAL A 119 2.30 -8.81 19.11
N ASP A 120 2.41 -10.02 19.64
CA ASP A 120 1.83 -10.42 20.92
C ASP A 120 2.87 -11.11 21.83
N HIS A 121 2.45 -11.59 23.01
CA HIS A 121 3.36 -12.23 23.95
C HIS A 121 4.05 -13.46 23.38
N GLN A 122 3.38 -14.24 22.55
CA GLN A 122 3.96 -15.40 21.89
C GLN A 122 5.07 -14.99 20.90
N THR A 123 4.96 -13.79 20.31
CA THR A 123 6.03 -13.25 19.45
C THR A 123 7.35 -13.12 20.20
N LEU A 124 7.30 -12.72 21.48
CA LEU A 124 8.51 -12.59 22.30
C LEU A 124 9.13 -13.94 22.67
N GLU A 125 8.34 -15.02 22.68
CA GLU A 125 8.78 -16.36 23.03
C GLU A 125 9.37 -17.13 21.84
N ASP A 126 8.69 -17.10 20.69
CA ASP A 126 9.00 -17.95 19.54
C ASP A 126 9.26 -17.19 18.22
N GLY A 127 9.18 -15.85 18.23
CA GLY A 127 9.41 -15.02 17.04
C GLY A 127 8.33 -15.14 15.97
N THR A 128 7.14 -15.65 16.30
CA THR A 128 6.02 -15.74 15.37
C THR A 128 5.06 -14.56 15.57
N VAL A 129 4.31 -14.20 14.53
CA VAL A 129 3.33 -13.11 14.52
C VAL A 129 2.00 -13.59 13.99
N THR A 130 0.93 -12.88 14.34
CA THR A 130 -0.38 -13.10 13.72
C THR A 130 -0.50 -12.23 12.49
N LEU A 131 -0.60 -12.85 11.32
CA LEU A 131 -0.86 -12.17 10.04
C LEU A 131 -2.33 -12.32 9.68
N ARG A 132 -3.02 -11.17 9.50
CA ARG A 132 -4.44 -11.09 9.13
C ARG A 132 -4.59 -10.53 7.72
N GLU A 133 -5.44 -11.14 6.91
CA GLU A 133 -5.88 -10.61 5.63
C GLU A 133 -7.14 -9.75 5.82
N ARG A 134 -7.19 -8.60 5.14
CA ARG A 134 -8.30 -7.65 5.24
C ARG A 134 -9.63 -8.25 4.79
N ASP A 135 -9.69 -8.85 3.60
CA ASP A 135 -10.97 -9.22 2.96
C ASP A 135 -11.58 -10.47 3.57
N SER A 136 -10.80 -11.52 3.74
CA SER A 136 -11.26 -12.78 4.35
C SER A 136 -11.39 -12.70 5.88
N LYS A 137 -10.67 -11.77 6.53
CA LYS A 137 -10.45 -11.70 7.99
C LYS A 137 -9.71 -12.92 8.54
N ASP A 138 -9.18 -13.78 7.67
CA ASP A 138 -8.41 -14.95 8.07
C ASP A 138 -7.13 -14.53 8.79
N GLN A 139 -6.84 -15.23 9.86
CA GLN A 139 -5.64 -15.01 10.67
C GLN A 139 -4.79 -16.28 10.67
N SER A 140 -3.52 -16.13 10.40
CA SER A 140 -2.55 -17.22 10.45
C SER A 140 -1.36 -16.85 11.31
N ARG A 141 -0.85 -17.86 12.05
CA ARG A 141 0.39 -17.70 12.82
C ARG A 141 1.57 -18.11 11.96
N VAL A 142 2.51 -17.22 11.76
CA VAL A 142 3.67 -17.41 10.88
C VAL A 142 4.92 -16.76 11.48
N SER A 143 6.11 -17.16 11.02
CA SER A 143 7.33 -16.45 11.42
C SER A 143 7.35 -15.02 10.87
N VAL A 144 8.10 -14.12 11.50
CA VAL A 144 8.26 -12.74 11.01
C VAL A 144 8.80 -12.72 9.57
N GLU A 145 9.77 -13.59 9.27
CA GLU A 145 10.38 -13.69 7.94
C GLU A 145 9.37 -14.16 6.88
N ASP A 146 8.57 -15.17 7.18
CA ASP A 146 7.55 -15.68 6.26
C ASP A 146 6.45 -14.63 6.03
N ALA A 147 6.04 -13.92 7.09
CA ALA A 147 5.08 -12.83 6.99
C ALA A 147 5.60 -11.71 6.07
N LEU A 148 6.82 -11.22 6.28
CA LEU A 148 7.43 -10.18 5.45
C LEU A 148 7.61 -10.65 4.00
N SER A 149 7.99 -11.91 3.80
CA SER A 149 8.10 -12.49 2.46
C SER A 149 6.74 -12.56 1.72
N LYS A 150 5.64 -12.89 2.46
CA LYS A 150 4.28 -12.96 1.90
C LYS A 150 3.73 -11.58 1.53
N VAL A 151 4.08 -10.54 2.29
CA VAL A 151 3.61 -9.16 2.11
C VAL A 151 4.34 -8.45 0.98
N ARG A 152 5.58 -8.83 0.71
CA ARG A 152 6.42 -8.19 -0.31
C ARG A 152 5.81 -8.32 -1.70
N ARG A 153 5.69 -7.17 -2.40
CA ARG A 153 5.22 -7.07 -3.79
C ARG A 153 6.27 -7.53 -4.80
#